data_d14d8f6d54a2a6e5a6cbbc8a63dcc75f
#
_entry.id   d14d8f6d54a2a6e5a6cbbc8a63dcc75f
#
_cell.length_a   1.000
_cell.length_b   1.000
_cell.length_c   1.000
_cell.angle_alpha   90.00
_cell.angle_beta   90.00
_cell.angle_gamma   90.00
#
_symmetry.space_group_name_H-M   'P 1'
#
loop_
_entity.id
_entity.type
_entity.pdbx_description
1 polymer ?
#
loop_
_entity_poly.entity_id
_entity_poly.type
_entity_poly.pdbx_seq_one_letter_code
_entity_poly.pdbx_strand_id
1 'polypeptide(L)'
;MMIGPSIMYSANTLLTFTIALTLMIAIDARLTLWSLVPLPFVSICVKVFGSAIHRRFERIQAQLSEMSAVAQEALGGVRVVRAYRQEGPELERFRRANQEYVDRSRGLIMLQGVFFPSMSFFLGLGAMVVLWLGSRAVVSGRITLGEFVAFNAYLTMLSWPMIAFGWVTNMLQRGMASWKRMLEVLDTTPAIANATGVSGAARAIQGDIEFRDLTFAYGNGVQVLR
;
A
#
# COMPACT_ATOMS: atom_id res chain seq x y z
N MET A 1 5.80 11.41 7.09
CA MET A 1 6.51 11.35 5.78
C MET A 1 5.70 10.78 4.60
N MET A 2 4.52 10.19 4.78
CA MET A 2 3.72 9.62 3.67
C MET A 2 2.82 10.63 2.92
N ILE A 3 2.42 11.73 3.55
CA ILE A 3 1.47 12.70 2.96
C ILE A 3 2.10 13.48 1.80
N GLY A 4 3.33 13.96 1.95
CA GLY A 4 4.02 14.73 0.90
C GLY A 4 4.15 13.99 -0.43
N PRO A 5 4.73 12.78 -0.47
CA PRO A 5 4.79 11.98 -1.70
C PRO A 5 3.40 11.67 -2.28
N SER A 6 2.40 11.38 -1.43
CA SER A 6 1.04 11.10 -1.91
C SER A 6 0.44 12.30 -2.66
N ILE A 7 0.57 13.51 -2.11
CA ILE A 7 0.08 14.73 -2.75
C ILE A 7 0.83 14.99 -4.05
N MET A 8 2.17 14.89 -4.02
CA MET A 8 3.02 15.13 -5.20
C MET A 8 2.67 14.18 -6.35
N TYR A 9 2.60 12.87 -6.07
CA TYR A 9 2.25 11.88 -7.10
C TYR A 9 0.82 12.02 -7.59
N SER A 10 -0.13 12.34 -6.71
CA SER A 10 -1.53 12.58 -7.10
C SER A 10 -1.65 13.80 -7.99
N ALA A 11 -1.02 14.92 -7.62
CA ALA A 11 -1.02 16.15 -8.40
C ALA A 11 -0.35 15.95 -9.77
N ASN A 12 0.84 15.32 -9.80
CA ASN A 12 1.55 15.04 -11.03
C ASN A 12 0.75 14.11 -11.96
N THR A 13 0.14 13.05 -11.41
CA THR A 13 -0.69 12.11 -12.17
C THR A 13 -1.89 12.80 -12.78
N LEU A 14 -2.61 13.62 -11.98
CA LEU A 14 -3.78 14.35 -12.44
C LEU A 14 -3.42 15.40 -13.51
N LEU A 15 -2.34 16.14 -13.28
CA LEU A 15 -1.87 17.16 -14.21
C LEU A 15 -1.46 16.53 -15.56
N THR A 16 -0.62 15.49 -15.52
CA THR A 16 -0.15 14.78 -16.71
C THR A 16 -1.32 14.17 -17.48
N PHE A 17 -2.26 13.55 -16.78
CA PHE A 17 -3.45 12.95 -17.37
C PHE A 17 -4.32 14.01 -18.07
N THR A 18 -4.59 15.13 -17.40
CA THR A 18 -5.42 16.22 -17.92
C THR A 18 -4.77 16.87 -19.14
N ILE A 19 -3.48 17.21 -19.05
CA ILE A 19 -2.76 17.86 -20.18
C ILE A 19 -2.69 16.92 -21.37
N ALA A 20 -2.25 15.67 -21.18
CA ALA A 20 -2.12 14.71 -22.28
C ALA A 20 -3.48 14.46 -22.95
N LEU A 21 -4.55 14.25 -22.16
CA LEU A 21 -5.89 14.03 -22.68
C LEU A 21 -6.41 15.24 -23.46
N THR A 22 -6.21 16.45 -22.96
CA THR A 22 -6.62 17.69 -23.65
C THR A 22 -5.91 17.84 -24.97
N LEU A 23 -4.59 17.61 -25.02
CA LEU A 23 -3.81 17.68 -26.25
C LEU A 23 -4.20 16.59 -27.27
N MET A 24 -4.48 15.37 -26.81
CA MET A 24 -4.98 14.28 -27.67
C MET A 24 -6.35 14.62 -28.26
N ILE A 25 -7.28 15.18 -27.48
CA ILE A 25 -8.60 15.62 -27.96
C ILE A 25 -8.46 16.76 -28.96
N ALA A 26 -7.52 17.67 -28.75
CA ALA A 26 -7.27 18.79 -29.65
C ALA A 26 -6.73 18.34 -31.03
N ILE A 27 -5.98 17.22 -31.09
CA ILE A 27 -5.51 16.63 -32.32
C ILE A 27 -6.66 15.92 -33.08
N ASP A 28 -7.29 14.94 -32.45
CA ASP A 28 -8.42 14.20 -33.01
C ASP A 28 -9.23 13.53 -31.88
N ALA A 29 -10.40 14.06 -31.57
CA ALA A 29 -11.29 13.54 -30.52
C ALA A 29 -11.76 12.11 -30.80
N ARG A 30 -11.96 11.74 -32.08
CA ARG A 30 -12.40 10.38 -32.45
C ARG A 30 -11.28 9.37 -32.25
N LEU A 31 -10.05 9.70 -32.63
CA LEU A 31 -8.87 8.86 -32.38
C LEU A 31 -8.63 8.69 -30.89
N THR A 32 -8.76 9.78 -30.11
CA THR A 32 -8.65 9.77 -28.66
C THR A 32 -9.66 8.81 -28.03
N LEU A 33 -10.93 8.90 -28.41
CA LEU A 33 -11.98 8.02 -27.85
C LEU A 33 -11.64 6.54 -28.07
N TRP A 34 -11.22 6.16 -29.29
CA TRP A 34 -10.87 4.78 -29.59
C TRP A 34 -9.58 4.32 -28.90
N SER A 35 -8.60 5.21 -28.74
CA SER A 35 -7.34 4.88 -28.05
C SER A 35 -7.53 4.69 -26.55
N LEU A 36 -8.58 5.28 -25.96
CA LEU A 36 -8.90 5.15 -24.55
C LEU A 36 -9.68 3.85 -24.22
N VAL A 37 -10.28 3.19 -25.22
CA VAL A 37 -11.08 1.96 -24.99
C VAL A 37 -10.30 0.86 -24.23
N PRO A 38 -9.02 0.59 -24.49
CA PRO A 38 -8.27 -0.41 -23.75
C PRO A 38 -7.94 -0.01 -22.30
N LEU A 39 -7.96 1.27 -21.92
CA LEU A 39 -7.53 1.75 -20.59
C LEU A 39 -8.41 1.26 -19.43
N PRO A 40 -9.76 1.20 -19.52
CA PRO A 40 -10.58 0.57 -18.51
C PRO A 40 -10.18 -0.87 -18.19
N PHE A 41 -9.78 -1.64 -19.22
CA PHE A 41 -9.32 -3.02 -19.03
C PHE A 41 -8.00 -3.08 -18.27
N VAL A 42 -7.07 -2.13 -18.51
CA VAL A 42 -5.85 -1.97 -17.70
C VAL A 42 -6.22 -1.71 -16.25
N SER A 43 -7.15 -0.80 -15.98
CA SER A 43 -7.59 -0.47 -14.62
C SER A 43 -8.21 -1.68 -13.90
N ILE A 44 -9.04 -2.45 -14.60
CA ILE A 44 -9.63 -3.69 -14.08
C ILE A 44 -8.52 -4.71 -13.79
N CYS A 45 -7.57 -4.88 -14.71
CA CYS A 45 -6.42 -5.76 -14.56
C CYS A 45 -5.62 -5.39 -13.30
N VAL A 46 -5.25 -4.12 -13.14
CA VAL A 46 -4.54 -3.62 -11.95
C VAL A 46 -5.31 -3.92 -10.66
N LYS A 47 -6.62 -3.66 -10.64
CA LYS A 47 -7.46 -3.91 -9.47
C LYS A 47 -7.54 -5.39 -9.11
N VAL A 48 -7.78 -6.26 -10.08
CA VAL A 48 -7.95 -7.71 -9.87
C VAL A 48 -6.63 -8.34 -9.44
N PHE A 49 -5.58 -8.12 -10.22
CA PHE A 49 -4.25 -8.66 -9.91
C PHE A 49 -3.66 -8.06 -8.65
N GLY A 50 -3.77 -6.74 -8.46
CA GLY A 50 -3.27 -6.05 -7.28
C GLY A 50 -3.88 -6.59 -5.99
N SER A 51 -5.20 -6.80 -5.96
CA SER A 51 -5.91 -7.42 -4.84
C SER A 51 -5.47 -8.88 -4.60
N ALA A 52 -5.29 -9.66 -5.67
CA ALA A 52 -4.85 -11.05 -5.57
C ALA A 52 -3.38 -11.16 -5.09
N ILE A 53 -2.51 -10.29 -5.59
CA ILE A 53 -1.10 -10.17 -5.17
C ILE A 53 -1.02 -9.82 -3.69
N HIS A 54 -1.80 -8.80 -3.25
CA HIS A 54 -1.83 -8.37 -1.85
C HIS A 54 -2.23 -9.51 -0.90
N ARG A 55 -3.32 -10.21 -1.19
CA ARG A 55 -3.77 -11.36 -0.38
C ARG A 55 -2.75 -12.49 -0.31
N ARG A 56 -2.04 -12.77 -1.42
CA ARG A 56 -0.98 -13.79 -1.41
C ARG A 56 0.24 -13.33 -0.63
N PHE A 57 0.59 -12.05 -0.75
CA PHE A 57 1.69 -11.46 0.01
C PHE A 57 1.44 -11.52 1.53
N GLU A 58 0.23 -11.20 2.00
CA GLU A 58 -0.14 -11.34 3.42
C GLU A 58 0.04 -12.78 3.93
N ARG A 59 -0.36 -13.78 3.12
CA ARG A 59 -0.18 -15.19 3.47
C ARG A 59 1.30 -15.59 3.55
N ILE A 60 2.14 -15.01 2.69
CA ILE A 60 3.60 -15.23 2.72
C ILE A 60 4.19 -14.58 3.99
N GLN A 61 3.76 -13.37 4.36
CA GLN A 61 4.21 -12.71 5.58
C GLN A 61 3.81 -13.50 6.84
N ALA A 62 2.59 -14.02 6.88
CA ALA A 62 2.16 -14.89 7.98
C ALA A 62 3.04 -16.16 8.08
N GLN A 63 3.35 -16.81 6.95
CA GLN A 63 4.23 -17.98 6.92
C GLN A 63 5.67 -17.66 7.31
N LEU A 64 6.18 -16.50 6.91
CA LEU A 64 7.51 -16.03 7.32
C LEU A 64 7.58 -15.83 8.84
N SER A 65 6.52 -15.30 9.44
CA SER A 65 6.42 -15.14 10.88
C SER A 65 6.41 -16.49 11.61
N GLU A 66 5.67 -17.48 11.09
CA GLU A 66 5.64 -18.84 11.62
C GLU A 66 7.01 -19.51 11.52
N MET A 67 7.66 -19.42 10.36
CA MET A 67 9.01 -19.95 10.16
C MET A 67 10.02 -19.29 11.11
N SER A 68 9.91 -17.98 11.32
CA SER A 68 10.77 -17.25 12.27
C SER A 68 10.52 -17.68 13.71
N ALA A 69 9.25 -17.94 14.10
CA ALA A 69 8.91 -18.44 15.43
C ALA A 69 9.50 -19.83 15.67
N VAL A 70 9.39 -20.76 14.70
CA VAL A 70 10.01 -22.09 14.78
C VAL A 70 11.51 -21.99 14.95
N ALA A 71 12.17 -21.11 14.19
CA ALA A 71 13.62 -20.92 14.32
C ALA A 71 14.01 -20.33 15.70
N GLN A 72 13.27 -19.34 16.19
CA GLN A 72 13.52 -18.73 17.49
C GLN A 72 13.30 -19.73 18.65
N GLU A 73 12.26 -20.55 18.58
CA GLU A 73 11.97 -21.60 19.55
C GLU A 73 13.11 -22.64 19.60
N ALA A 74 13.54 -23.14 18.43
CA ALA A 74 14.63 -24.12 18.35
C ALA A 74 15.98 -23.55 18.84
N LEU A 75 16.29 -22.29 18.50
CA LEU A 75 17.51 -21.62 18.94
C LEU A 75 17.46 -21.26 20.44
N GLY A 76 16.32 -20.79 20.93
CA GLY A 76 16.12 -20.48 22.36
C GLY A 76 16.19 -21.73 23.24
N GLY A 77 15.66 -22.85 22.72
CA GLY A 77 15.65 -24.16 23.39
C GLY A 77 16.83 -25.07 23.04
N VAL A 78 17.90 -24.57 22.40
CA VAL A 78 18.98 -25.41 21.83
C VAL A 78 19.62 -26.38 22.83
N ARG A 79 19.73 -26.00 24.12
CA ARG A 79 20.27 -26.88 25.17
C ARG A 79 19.35 -28.08 25.42
N VAL A 80 18.04 -27.87 25.41
CA VAL A 80 17.03 -28.93 25.57
C VAL A 80 17.02 -29.83 24.34
N VAL A 81 16.96 -29.25 23.16
CA VAL A 81 17.01 -29.95 21.87
C VAL A 81 18.21 -30.90 21.82
N ARG A 82 19.39 -30.42 22.21
CA ARG A 82 20.62 -31.23 22.26
C ARG A 82 20.59 -32.31 23.35
N ALA A 83 20.11 -31.96 24.54
CA ALA A 83 20.02 -32.88 25.67
C ALA A 83 19.18 -34.10 25.35
N TYR A 84 18.08 -33.89 24.58
CA TYR A 84 17.14 -34.95 24.18
C TYR A 84 17.39 -35.49 22.77
N ARG A 85 18.45 -35.07 22.08
CA ARG A 85 18.76 -35.44 20.70
C ARG A 85 17.61 -35.23 19.71
N GLN A 86 16.94 -34.09 19.81
CA GLN A 86 15.78 -33.71 18.98
C GLN A 86 16.14 -32.83 17.78
N GLU A 87 17.42 -32.74 17.38
CA GLU A 87 17.87 -31.92 16.25
C GLU A 87 17.19 -32.33 14.92
N GLY A 88 17.01 -33.65 14.71
CA GLY A 88 16.38 -34.18 13.51
C GLY A 88 14.92 -33.73 13.36
N PRO A 89 14.05 -33.98 14.36
CA PRO A 89 12.68 -33.51 14.38
C PRO A 89 12.52 -31.99 14.26
N GLU A 90 13.35 -31.20 14.93
CA GLU A 90 13.31 -29.73 14.83
C GLU A 90 13.73 -29.24 13.44
N LEU A 91 14.75 -29.85 12.85
CA LEU A 91 15.14 -29.53 11.48
C LEU A 91 14.03 -29.87 10.48
N GLU A 92 13.33 -30.98 10.68
CA GLU A 92 12.23 -31.38 9.81
C GLU A 92 11.01 -30.47 9.99
N ARG A 93 10.75 -29.98 11.20
CA ARG A 93 9.71 -28.98 11.47
C ARG A 93 10.02 -27.67 10.73
N PHE A 94 11.27 -27.21 10.79
CA PHE A 94 11.69 -26.03 10.05
C PHE A 94 11.63 -26.22 8.54
N ARG A 95 12.06 -27.39 8.02
CA ARG A 95 11.97 -27.71 6.59
C ARG A 95 10.53 -27.67 6.08
N ARG A 96 9.58 -28.18 6.82
CA ARG A 96 8.15 -28.13 6.45
C ARG A 96 7.64 -26.69 6.39
N ALA A 97 7.93 -25.86 7.39
CA ALA A 97 7.57 -24.45 7.40
C ALA A 97 8.20 -23.69 6.23
N ASN A 98 9.46 -23.97 5.93
CA ASN A 98 10.20 -23.38 4.80
C ASN A 98 9.62 -23.84 3.44
N GLN A 99 9.28 -25.12 3.30
CA GLN A 99 8.69 -25.62 2.06
C GLN A 99 7.35 -24.92 1.78
N GLU A 100 6.52 -24.73 2.81
CA GLU A 100 5.26 -24.01 2.66
C GLU A 100 5.48 -22.53 2.29
N TYR A 101 6.50 -21.89 2.85
CA TYR A 101 6.90 -20.53 2.44
C TYR A 101 7.30 -20.47 0.96
N VAL A 102 8.09 -21.45 0.48
CA VAL A 102 8.51 -21.55 -0.92
C VAL A 102 7.29 -21.74 -1.84
N ASP A 103 6.36 -22.64 -1.47
CA ASP A 103 5.16 -22.93 -2.27
C ASP A 103 4.22 -21.73 -2.36
N ARG A 104 4.01 -21.01 -1.26
CA ARG A 104 3.25 -19.74 -1.24
C ARG A 104 3.94 -18.67 -2.09
N SER A 105 5.26 -18.54 -1.98
CA SER A 105 6.07 -17.59 -2.76
C SER A 105 6.03 -17.90 -4.25
N ARG A 106 6.13 -19.18 -4.64
CA ARG A 106 5.98 -19.63 -6.03
C ARG A 106 4.64 -19.20 -6.62
N GLY A 107 3.55 -19.35 -5.85
CA GLY A 107 2.22 -18.91 -6.27
C GLY A 107 2.12 -17.40 -6.51
N LEU A 108 2.82 -16.60 -5.70
CA LEU A 108 2.90 -15.14 -5.91
C LEU A 108 3.70 -14.79 -7.17
N ILE A 109 4.87 -15.41 -7.35
CA ILE A 109 5.75 -15.19 -8.50
C ILE A 109 5.02 -15.52 -9.81
N MET A 110 4.29 -16.63 -9.88
CA MET A 110 3.49 -16.98 -11.06
C MET A 110 2.42 -15.93 -11.36
N LEU A 111 1.73 -15.43 -10.32
CA LEU A 111 0.73 -14.39 -10.50
C LEU A 111 1.33 -13.09 -11.01
N GLN A 112 2.49 -12.68 -10.48
CA GLN A 112 3.23 -11.51 -10.95
C GLN A 112 3.75 -11.71 -12.39
N GLY A 113 4.19 -12.93 -12.73
CA GLY A 113 4.64 -13.30 -14.08
C GLY A 113 3.54 -13.17 -15.14
N VAL A 114 2.27 -13.32 -14.78
CA VAL A 114 1.13 -13.10 -15.68
C VAL A 114 0.68 -11.64 -15.69
N PHE A 115 0.82 -10.93 -14.58
CA PHE A 115 0.35 -9.56 -14.43
C PHE A 115 1.00 -8.58 -15.42
N PHE A 116 2.34 -8.54 -15.48
CA PHE A 116 3.06 -7.61 -16.36
C PHE A 116 2.79 -7.83 -17.86
N PRO A 117 2.84 -9.05 -18.38
CA PRO A 117 2.45 -9.30 -19.78
C PRO A 117 0.99 -8.95 -20.08
N SER A 118 0.06 -9.18 -19.15
CA SER A 118 -1.34 -8.80 -19.31
C SER A 118 -1.50 -7.29 -19.44
N MET A 119 -0.82 -6.50 -18.61
CA MET A 119 -0.81 -5.04 -18.72
C MET A 119 -0.21 -4.58 -20.05
N SER A 120 0.95 -5.13 -20.44
CA SER A 120 1.60 -4.81 -21.70
C SER A 120 0.73 -5.13 -22.89
N PHE A 121 -0.04 -6.21 -22.85
CA PHE A 121 -0.99 -6.60 -23.88
C PHE A 121 -2.09 -5.53 -24.06
N PHE A 122 -2.74 -5.09 -23.00
CA PHE A 122 -3.79 -4.06 -23.11
C PHE A 122 -3.26 -2.70 -23.54
N LEU A 123 -2.07 -2.31 -23.05
CA LEU A 123 -1.41 -1.09 -23.51
C LEU A 123 -1.02 -1.18 -24.98
N GLY A 124 -0.51 -2.34 -25.41
CA GLY A 124 -0.18 -2.63 -26.82
C GLY A 124 -1.40 -2.58 -27.74
N LEU A 125 -2.57 -3.02 -27.26
CA LEU A 125 -3.83 -2.86 -28.01
C LEU A 125 -4.15 -1.39 -28.26
N GLY A 126 -3.95 -0.52 -27.29
CA GLY A 126 -4.10 0.93 -27.44
C GLY A 126 -3.18 1.49 -28.54
N ALA A 127 -1.90 1.11 -28.48
CA ALA A 127 -0.92 1.51 -29.50
C ALA A 127 -1.30 0.98 -30.91
N MET A 128 -1.78 -0.26 -31.00
CA MET A 128 -2.25 -0.86 -32.24
C MET A 128 -3.46 -0.12 -32.83
N VAL A 129 -4.43 0.26 -31.99
CA VAL A 129 -5.59 1.07 -32.39
C VAL A 129 -5.13 2.42 -32.96
N VAL A 130 -4.20 3.10 -32.24
CA VAL A 130 -3.64 4.38 -32.72
C VAL A 130 -2.88 4.21 -34.01
N LEU A 131 -2.08 3.17 -34.15
CA LEU A 131 -1.36 2.90 -35.41
C LEU A 131 -2.33 2.68 -36.58
N TRP A 132 -3.37 1.89 -36.39
CA TRP A 132 -4.33 1.54 -37.42
C TRP A 132 -5.25 2.71 -37.82
N LEU A 133 -5.89 3.35 -36.82
CA LEU A 133 -6.80 4.48 -37.09
C LEU A 133 -6.06 5.77 -37.38
N GLY A 134 -4.93 6.00 -36.71
CA GLY A 134 -4.09 7.17 -36.88
C GLY A 134 -3.41 7.21 -38.23
N SER A 135 -2.88 6.07 -38.74
CA SER A 135 -2.34 6.01 -40.09
C SER A 135 -3.40 6.33 -41.15
N ARG A 136 -4.63 5.83 -40.99
CA ARG A 136 -5.75 6.19 -41.86
C ARG A 136 -6.09 7.68 -41.79
N ALA A 137 -6.03 8.28 -40.62
CA ALA A 137 -6.27 9.71 -40.44
C ALA A 137 -5.20 10.57 -41.10
N VAL A 138 -3.93 10.13 -41.08
CA VAL A 138 -2.82 10.79 -41.80
C VAL A 138 -3.01 10.67 -43.32
N VAL A 139 -3.29 9.46 -43.82
CA VAL A 139 -3.51 9.24 -45.28
C VAL A 139 -4.71 10.04 -45.81
N SER A 140 -5.76 10.18 -44.99
CA SER A 140 -6.93 11.00 -45.36
C SER A 140 -6.73 12.52 -45.18
N GLY A 141 -5.54 12.96 -44.74
CA GLY A 141 -5.24 14.37 -44.54
C GLY A 141 -5.92 15.00 -43.32
N ARG A 142 -6.53 14.20 -42.41
CA ARG A 142 -7.24 14.67 -41.22
C ARG A 142 -6.31 15.13 -40.13
N ILE A 143 -5.17 14.47 -40.00
CA ILE A 143 -4.08 14.83 -39.10
C ILE A 143 -2.76 14.82 -39.86
N THR A 144 -1.80 15.58 -39.40
CA THR A 144 -0.43 15.58 -39.95
C THR A 144 0.39 14.42 -39.36
N LEU A 145 1.49 14.08 -40.03
CA LEU A 145 2.44 13.08 -39.49
C LEU A 145 3.02 13.52 -38.14
N GLY A 146 3.26 14.83 -37.95
CA GLY A 146 3.75 15.38 -36.69
C GLY A 146 2.73 15.20 -35.54
N GLU A 147 1.46 15.47 -35.81
CA GLU A 147 0.36 15.23 -34.85
C GLU A 147 0.19 13.75 -34.50
N PHE A 148 0.38 12.86 -35.48
CA PHE A 148 0.35 11.41 -35.26
C PHE A 148 1.48 10.97 -34.29
N VAL A 149 2.70 11.46 -34.51
CA VAL A 149 3.84 11.17 -33.62
C VAL A 149 3.60 11.74 -32.22
N ALA A 150 3.12 12.99 -32.16
CA ALA A 150 2.78 13.63 -30.87
C ALA A 150 1.68 12.85 -30.13
N PHE A 151 0.66 12.36 -30.83
CA PHE A 151 -0.41 11.56 -30.27
C PHE A 151 0.12 10.26 -29.64
N ASN A 152 1.04 9.55 -30.30
CA ASN A 152 1.69 8.37 -29.75
C ASN A 152 2.51 8.69 -28.49
N ALA A 153 3.22 9.81 -28.47
CA ALA A 153 3.95 10.26 -27.30
C ALA A 153 2.99 10.53 -26.12
N TYR A 154 1.87 11.22 -26.35
CA TYR A 154 0.86 11.48 -25.31
C TYR A 154 0.19 10.19 -24.82
N LEU A 155 -0.12 9.24 -25.70
CA LEU A 155 -0.64 7.93 -25.29
C LEU A 155 0.34 7.18 -24.37
N THR A 156 1.63 7.23 -24.70
CA THR A 156 2.69 6.64 -23.88
C THR A 156 2.78 7.33 -22.52
N MET A 157 2.67 8.66 -22.49
CA MET A 157 2.65 9.43 -21.23
C MET A 157 1.46 9.08 -20.34
N LEU A 158 0.31 8.69 -20.91
CA LEU A 158 -0.86 8.24 -20.15
C LEU A 158 -0.68 6.88 -19.48
N SER A 159 0.24 6.05 -19.94
CA SER A 159 0.47 4.71 -19.38
C SER A 159 0.89 4.77 -17.90
N TRP A 160 1.78 5.67 -17.55
CA TRP A 160 2.24 5.82 -16.17
C TRP A 160 1.14 6.27 -15.17
N PRO A 161 0.37 7.34 -15.44
CA PRO A 161 -0.77 7.73 -14.63
C PRO A 161 -1.76 6.60 -14.35
N MET A 162 -2.05 5.78 -15.35
CA MET A 162 -2.97 4.64 -15.22
C MET A 162 -2.43 3.56 -14.27
N ILE A 163 -1.14 3.25 -14.35
CA ILE A 163 -0.48 2.30 -13.45
C ILE A 163 -0.39 2.89 -12.03
N ALA A 164 -0.01 4.15 -11.93
CA ALA A 164 0.17 4.84 -10.66
C ALA A 164 -1.12 5.04 -9.87
N PHE A 165 -2.28 5.12 -10.54
CA PHE A 165 -3.56 5.39 -9.91
C PHE A 165 -3.89 4.42 -8.77
N GLY A 166 -3.70 3.12 -8.99
CA GLY A 166 -3.93 2.10 -7.96
C GLY A 166 -2.98 2.23 -6.77
N TRP A 167 -1.71 2.51 -7.02
CA TRP A 167 -0.69 2.69 -5.97
C TRP A 167 -0.91 3.99 -5.17
N VAL A 168 -1.22 5.09 -5.85
CA VAL A 168 -1.55 6.38 -5.24
C VAL A 168 -2.77 6.27 -4.34
N THR A 169 -3.84 5.61 -4.80
CA THR A 169 -5.05 5.36 -4.00
C THR A 169 -4.72 4.59 -2.73
N ASN A 170 -3.92 3.54 -2.82
CA ASN A 170 -3.50 2.76 -1.66
C ASN A 170 -2.64 3.58 -0.68
N MET A 171 -1.75 4.44 -1.19
CA MET A 171 -0.93 5.33 -0.37
C MET A 171 -1.79 6.36 0.37
N LEU A 172 -2.79 6.96 -0.30
CA LEU A 172 -3.76 7.88 0.29
C LEU A 172 -4.56 7.21 1.41
N GLN A 173 -5.10 6.02 1.17
CA GLN A 173 -5.87 5.27 2.18
C GLN A 173 -5.03 4.98 3.43
N ARG A 174 -3.78 4.56 3.27
CA ARG A 174 -2.87 4.34 4.41
C ARG A 174 -2.53 5.64 5.12
N GLY A 175 -2.33 6.72 4.38
CA GLY A 175 -2.10 8.06 4.93
C GLY A 175 -3.28 8.55 5.77
N MET A 176 -4.50 8.40 5.26
CA MET A 176 -5.74 8.75 5.98
C MET A 176 -5.95 7.91 7.24
N ALA A 177 -5.69 6.59 7.17
CA ALA A 177 -5.79 5.72 8.35
C ALA A 177 -4.77 6.09 9.43
N SER A 178 -3.56 6.47 9.05
CA SER A 178 -2.53 6.96 9.98
C SER A 178 -2.90 8.32 10.57
N TRP A 179 -3.43 9.21 9.76
CA TRP A 179 -3.93 10.51 10.20
C TRP A 179 -5.06 10.37 11.23
N LYS A 180 -6.04 9.51 10.97
CA LYS A 180 -7.13 9.25 11.90
C LYS A 180 -6.62 8.77 13.27
N ARG A 181 -5.68 7.82 13.29
CA ARG A 181 -5.07 7.34 14.55
C ARG A 181 -4.28 8.43 15.27
N MET A 182 -3.64 9.32 14.55
CA MET A 182 -2.95 10.45 15.15
C MET A 182 -3.94 11.44 15.80
N LEU A 183 -5.07 11.70 15.14
CA LEU A 183 -6.13 12.53 15.70
C LEU A 183 -6.74 11.89 16.97
N GLU A 184 -6.98 10.59 16.95
CA GLU A 184 -7.49 9.87 18.13
C GLU A 184 -6.57 10.07 19.37
N VAL A 185 -5.24 10.06 19.16
CA VAL A 185 -4.28 10.34 20.23
C VAL A 185 -4.31 11.81 20.64
N LEU A 186 -4.35 12.74 19.69
CA LEU A 186 -4.34 14.19 19.97
C LEU A 186 -5.63 14.66 20.64
N ASP A 187 -6.77 14.08 20.28
CA ASP A 187 -8.10 14.42 20.80
C ASP A 187 -8.38 13.73 22.15
N THR A 188 -7.52 12.78 22.55
CA THR A 188 -7.67 12.12 23.85
C THR A 188 -7.32 13.10 24.98
N THR A 189 -8.33 13.50 25.72
CA THR A 189 -8.15 14.35 26.89
C THR A 189 -7.52 13.52 28.01
N PRO A 190 -6.38 13.96 28.60
CA PRO A 190 -5.78 13.26 29.72
C PRO A 190 -6.77 13.15 30.89
N ALA A 191 -6.93 11.94 31.43
CA ALA A 191 -7.78 11.71 32.59
C ALA A 191 -7.25 12.47 33.83
N ILE A 192 -5.96 12.79 33.86
CA ILE A 192 -5.30 13.58 34.89
C ILE A 192 -4.75 14.83 34.23
N ALA A 193 -5.34 15.97 34.53
CA ALA A 193 -4.90 17.28 34.05
C ALA A 193 -4.69 18.21 35.24
N ASN A 194 -3.79 19.17 35.12
CA ASN A 194 -3.63 20.20 36.12
C ASN A 194 -4.90 21.03 36.24
N ALA A 195 -5.37 21.27 37.46
CA ALA A 195 -6.50 22.15 37.71
C ALA A 195 -6.21 23.54 37.14
N THR A 196 -7.12 24.06 36.29
CA THR A 196 -7.05 25.41 35.73
C THR A 196 -7.01 26.42 36.86
N GLY A 197 -5.91 27.17 37.02
CA GLY A 197 -5.76 28.23 38.02
C GLY A 197 -4.78 27.93 39.16
N VAL A 198 -4.18 26.75 39.22
CA VAL A 198 -3.04 26.48 40.11
C VAL A 198 -1.77 27.05 39.49
N SER A 199 -1.64 28.38 39.55
CA SER A 199 -0.33 29.04 39.39
C SER A 199 0.51 28.68 40.61
N GLY A 200 1.13 27.50 40.56
CA GLY A 200 1.94 27.00 41.66
C GLY A 200 3.27 27.74 41.71
N ALA A 201 3.34 28.78 42.49
CA ALA A 201 4.59 29.01 43.22
C ALA A 201 4.89 27.71 43.97
N ALA A 202 5.98 27.04 43.57
CA ALA A 202 6.41 25.79 44.21
C ALA A 202 6.53 26.04 45.70
N ARG A 203 5.52 25.62 46.48
CA ARG A 203 5.66 25.56 47.95
C ARG A 203 6.74 24.53 48.21
N ALA A 204 7.72 24.91 48.99
CA ALA A 204 8.77 23.99 49.44
C ALA A 204 8.07 22.77 50.07
N ILE A 205 8.17 21.61 49.44
CA ILE A 205 7.61 20.35 49.92
C ILE A 205 8.49 19.93 51.10
N GLN A 206 7.90 19.77 52.30
CA GLN A 206 8.62 19.34 53.49
C GLN A 206 8.79 17.81 53.59
N GLY A 207 8.30 17.08 52.58
CA GLY A 207 8.56 15.65 52.45
C GLY A 207 7.59 14.72 53.21
N ASP A 208 6.63 15.25 53.96
CA ASP A 208 5.62 14.44 54.63
C ASP A 208 4.49 14.07 53.65
N ILE A 209 4.21 12.76 53.53
CA ILE A 209 3.15 12.22 52.69
C ILE A 209 2.15 11.49 53.59
N GLU A 210 0.92 11.94 53.66
CA GLU A 210 -0.16 11.33 54.41
C GLU A 210 -1.32 10.95 53.49
N PHE A 211 -1.75 9.70 53.53
CA PHE A 211 -2.96 9.22 52.88
C PHE A 211 -4.11 9.18 53.87
N ARG A 212 -5.13 10.01 53.67
CA ARG A 212 -6.34 10.04 54.50
C ARG A 212 -7.50 9.54 53.69
N ASP A 213 -8.19 8.51 54.16
CA ASP A 213 -9.40 7.95 53.57
C ASP A 213 -9.26 7.67 52.04
N LEU A 214 -8.08 7.19 51.62
CA LEU A 214 -7.79 6.91 50.22
C LEU A 214 -8.49 5.62 49.76
N THR A 215 -9.48 5.77 48.90
CA THR A 215 -10.09 4.66 48.18
C THR A 215 -9.66 4.70 46.74
N PHE A 216 -9.14 3.61 46.22
CA PHE A 216 -8.69 3.51 44.81
C PHE A 216 -9.26 2.27 44.14
N ALA A 217 -9.78 2.48 42.92
CA ALA A 217 -10.22 1.41 42.01
C ALA A 217 -9.70 1.66 40.59
N TYR A 218 -9.32 0.61 39.89
CA TYR A 218 -9.08 0.68 38.45
C TYR A 218 -10.40 0.81 37.69
N GLY A 219 -10.33 1.18 36.39
CA GLY A 219 -11.50 1.43 35.53
C GLY A 219 -12.50 0.27 35.38
N ASN A 220 -12.14 -0.93 35.84
CA ASN A 220 -13.02 -2.11 35.94
C ASN A 220 -13.88 -2.14 37.24
N GLY A 221 -13.79 -1.11 38.06
CA GLY A 221 -14.60 -0.96 39.29
C GLY A 221 -14.18 -1.83 40.49
N VAL A 222 -13.14 -2.66 40.34
CA VAL A 222 -12.60 -3.44 41.44
C VAL A 222 -11.78 -2.52 42.35
N GLN A 223 -12.23 -2.38 43.60
CA GLN A 223 -11.55 -1.58 44.63
C GLN A 223 -10.26 -2.27 45.07
N VAL A 224 -9.12 -1.61 44.91
CA VAL A 224 -7.78 -2.14 45.19
C VAL A 224 -7.23 -1.62 46.51
N LEU A 225 -7.57 -0.39 46.89
CA LEU A 225 -7.23 0.23 48.16
C LEU A 225 -8.51 0.76 48.84
N ARG A 226 -8.54 0.60 50.17
CA ARG A 226 -9.65 1.06 50.98
C ARG A 226 -9.12 1.70 52.27
#